data_a74838415e5e93af5cf1e961ebbeecc8
#
_entry.id   a74838415e5e93af5cf1e961ebbeecc8
#
_cell.length_a   1.000
_cell.length_b   1.000
_cell.length_c   1.000
_cell.angle_alpha   90.00
_cell.angle_beta   90.00
_cell.angle_gamma   90.00
#
_symmetry.space_group_name_H-M   'P 1'
#
loop_
_entity.id
_entity.type
_entity.pdbx_description
1 polymer ?
#
loop_
_entity_poly.entity_id
_entity_poly.type
_entity_poly.pdbx_seq_one_letter_code
_entity_poly.pdbx_strand_id
1 'polypeptide(L)'
;MNIFIMRHGEAEHFAQSDAERALTDHGQSASLAVARACAEKGFAKFDKVLVSPYVRAQQTWKAISQYFVAEQVETCDDITPYGEASQVADYVSALVDVHNYQNLLIVSHLPLVGYLTAEFVIDMVPPMFPTSGMICIDYSSQARTGEVRFNIHP
;
A
#
# COMPACT_ATOMS: atom_id res chain seq x y z
N MET A 1 -8.31 -5.42 12.67
CA MET A 1 -6.97 -4.98 12.29
C MET A 1 -7.05 -4.05 11.10
N ASN A 2 -6.00 -3.31 10.80
CA ASN A 2 -6.02 -2.33 9.72
C ASN A 2 -5.09 -2.74 8.58
N ILE A 3 -5.63 -2.74 7.36
CA ILE A 3 -4.86 -2.89 6.13
C ILE A 3 -4.79 -1.53 5.47
N PHE A 4 -3.57 -1.05 5.21
CA PHE A 4 -3.30 0.19 4.50
C PHE A 4 -2.80 -0.16 3.11
N ILE A 5 -3.44 0.41 2.09
CA ILE A 5 -3.04 0.22 0.70
C ILE A 5 -2.66 1.57 0.13
N MET A 6 -1.43 1.68 -0.38
CA MET A 6 -0.89 2.92 -0.92
C MET A 6 -0.38 2.70 -2.34
N ARG A 7 -0.79 3.58 -3.25
CA ARG A 7 -0.18 3.66 -4.58
C ARG A 7 1.13 4.44 -4.48
N HIS A 8 2.18 3.96 -5.18
CA HIS A 8 3.45 4.68 -5.27
C HIS A 8 3.26 6.14 -5.71
N GLY A 9 4.24 6.99 -5.43
CA GLY A 9 4.24 8.39 -5.84
C GLY A 9 4.44 8.58 -7.34
N GLU A 10 4.24 9.82 -7.81
CA GLU A 10 4.50 10.18 -9.22
C GLU A 10 5.91 9.77 -9.61
N ALA A 11 6.04 9.15 -10.78
CA ALA A 11 7.30 8.63 -11.30
C ALA A 11 7.65 9.26 -12.64
N GLU A 12 8.94 9.26 -12.97
CA GLU A 12 9.45 9.70 -14.26
C GLU A 12 8.84 8.86 -15.39
N HIS A 13 8.65 9.48 -16.55
CA HIS A 13 8.10 8.78 -17.71
C HIS A 13 9.11 7.88 -18.40
N PHE A 14 10.41 8.20 -18.29
CA PHE A 14 11.47 7.53 -19.03
C PHE A 14 12.44 6.82 -18.10
N ALA A 15 12.77 5.59 -18.46
CA ALA A 15 13.81 4.76 -17.86
C ALA A 15 14.14 3.64 -18.87
N GLN A 16 15.14 2.81 -18.57
CA GLN A 16 15.48 1.68 -19.42
C GLN A 16 14.37 0.63 -19.45
N SER A 17 13.59 0.54 -18.37
CA SER A 17 12.41 -0.32 -18.26
C SER A 17 11.38 0.34 -17.35
N ASP A 18 10.12 -0.13 -17.42
CA ASP A 18 9.07 0.36 -16.53
C ASP A 18 9.43 0.14 -15.06
N ALA A 19 10.04 -1.00 -14.74
CA ALA A 19 10.43 -1.32 -13.37
C ALA A 19 11.49 -0.37 -12.79
N GLU A 20 12.27 0.29 -13.65
CA GLU A 20 13.36 1.19 -13.24
C GLU A 20 12.95 2.66 -13.15
N ARG A 21 11.69 2.99 -13.49
CA ARG A 21 11.21 4.38 -13.40
C ARG A 21 11.25 4.85 -11.95
N ALA A 22 11.96 5.96 -11.72
CA ALA A 22 12.17 6.53 -10.39
C ALA A 22 11.09 7.56 -10.05
N LEU A 23 10.90 7.83 -8.76
CA LEU A 23 10.04 8.93 -8.33
C LEU A 23 10.56 10.27 -8.82
N THR A 24 9.63 11.17 -9.13
CA THR A 24 9.94 12.59 -9.25
C THR A 24 10.06 13.23 -7.86
N ASP A 25 10.61 14.44 -7.80
CA ASP A 25 10.64 15.22 -6.56
C ASP A 25 9.20 15.47 -6.05
N HIS A 26 8.26 15.73 -6.96
CA HIS A 26 6.85 15.87 -6.60
C HIS A 26 6.28 14.58 -6.01
N GLY A 27 6.61 13.43 -6.59
CA GLY A 27 6.18 12.13 -6.07
C GLY A 27 6.68 11.88 -4.67
N GLN A 28 7.92 12.24 -4.38
CA GLN A 28 8.48 12.12 -3.04
C GLN A 28 7.75 13.04 -2.05
N SER A 29 7.57 14.31 -2.39
CA SER A 29 6.90 15.29 -1.52
C SER A 29 5.45 14.92 -1.24
N ALA A 30 4.71 14.49 -2.26
CA ALA A 30 3.32 14.08 -2.11
C ALA A 30 3.19 12.83 -1.24
N SER A 31 4.09 11.87 -1.39
CA SER A 31 4.11 10.66 -0.57
C SER A 31 4.40 10.99 0.90
N LEU A 32 5.33 11.90 1.16
CA LEU A 32 5.63 12.38 2.52
C LEU A 32 4.40 13.05 3.15
N ALA A 33 3.68 13.87 2.39
CA ALA A 33 2.47 14.55 2.88
C ALA A 33 1.39 13.54 3.29
N VAL A 34 1.19 12.49 2.50
CA VAL A 34 0.23 11.41 2.81
C VAL A 34 0.65 10.65 4.07
N ALA A 35 1.92 10.29 4.18
CA ALA A 35 2.43 9.58 5.36
C ALA A 35 2.29 10.42 6.63
N ARG A 36 2.59 11.72 6.54
CA ARG A 36 2.42 12.63 7.66
C ARG A 36 0.95 12.69 8.10
N ALA A 37 0.03 12.83 7.17
CA ALA A 37 -1.40 12.86 7.47
C ALA A 37 -1.87 11.55 8.13
N CYS A 38 -1.36 10.41 7.68
CA CYS A 38 -1.63 9.10 8.28
C CYS A 38 -1.11 9.04 9.73
N ALA A 39 0.13 9.49 9.96
CA ALA A 39 0.73 9.52 11.28
C ALA A 39 -0.05 10.45 12.24
N GLU A 40 -0.52 11.60 11.74
CA GLU A 40 -1.34 12.54 12.52
C GLU A 40 -2.69 11.93 12.93
N LYS A 41 -3.20 10.96 12.20
CA LYS A 41 -4.40 10.19 12.57
C LYS A 41 -4.12 9.13 13.66
N GLY A 42 -2.88 8.95 14.03
CA GLY A 42 -2.47 7.98 15.05
C GLY A 42 -1.92 6.68 14.48
N PHE A 43 -1.73 6.57 13.16
CA PHE A 43 -1.23 5.37 12.51
C PHE A 43 0.17 5.62 11.95
N ALA A 44 1.18 5.25 12.74
CA ALA A 44 2.59 5.42 12.38
C ALA A 44 3.42 4.15 12.59
N LYS A 45 2.82 3.09 13.13
CA LYS A 45 3.51 1.83 13.43
C LYS A 45 2.85 0.69 12.69
N PHE A 46 3.66 -0.10 11.98
CA PHE A 46 3.21 -1.23 11.20
C PHE A 46 3.95 -2.50 11.62
N ASP A 47 3.22 -3.59 11.78
CA ASP A 47 3.80 -4.89 12.06
C ASP A 47 4.52 -5.43 10.82
N LYS A 48 3.94 -5.16 9.66
CA LYS A 48 4.44 -5.65 8.38
C LYS A 48 4.21 -4.60 7.30
N VAL A 49 5.20 -4.43 6.43
CA VAL A 49 5.08 -3.62 5.22
C VAL A 49 5.48 -4.49 4.03
N LEU A 50 4.62 -4.56 3.03
CA LEU A 50 4.87 -5.23 1.75
C LEU A 50 5.13 -4.15 0.71
N VAL A 51 6.26 -4.22 0.02
CA VAL A 51 6.65 -3.22 -0.98
C VAL A 51 6.94 -3.92 -2.30
N SER A 52 6.38 -3.40 -3.39
CA SER A 52 6.71 -3.86 -4.73
C SER A 52 8.22 -3.73 -5.02
N PRO A 53 8.80 -4.65 -5.80
CA PRO A 53 10.21 -4.56 -6.17
C PRO A 53 10.54 -3.41 -7.12
N TYR A 54 9.54 -2.77 -7.74
CA TYR A 54 9.76 -1.67 -8.67
C TYR A 54 10.36 -0.46 -7.97
N VAL A 55 11.28 0.23 -8.65
CA VAL A 55 12.04 1.35 -8.07
C VAL A 55 11.11 2.40 -7.46
N ARG A 56 10.05 2.81 -8.18
CA ARG A 56 9.13 3.84 -7.70
C ARG A 56 8.41 3.46 -6.40
N ALA A 57 8.13 2.18 -6.20
CA ALA A 57 7.52 1.70 -4.96
C ALA A 57 8.54 1.65 -3.81
N GLN A 58 9.75 1.18 -4.10
CA GLN A 58 10.85 1.13 -3.12
C GLN A 58 11.20 2.54 -2.65
N GLN A 59 11.27 3.50 -3.56
CA GLN A 59 11.55 4.90 -3.23
C GLN A 59 10.40 5.55 -2.45
N THR A 60 9.15 5.21 -2.77
CA THR A 60 7.99 5.66 -2.00
C THR A 60 8.11 5.20 -0.54
N TRP A 61 8.36 3.90 -0.34
CA TRP A 61 8.56 3.38 1.02
C TRP A 61 9.71 4.07 1.74
N LYS A 62 10.86 4.23 1.07
CA LYS A 62 12.02 4.92 1.66
C LYS A 62 11.65 6.32 2.13
N ALA A 63 10.90 7.07 1.32
CA ALA A 63 10.46 8.41 1.68
C ALA A 63 9.52 8.39 2.90
N ILE A 64 8.46 7.59 2.85
CA ILE A 64 7.45 7.57 3.92
C ILE A 64 7.96 6.95 5.21
N SER A 65 9.00 6.13 5.16
CA SER A 65 9.61 5.53 6.34
C SER A 65 10.19 6.57 7.31
N GLN A 66 10.29 7.84 6.92
CA GLN A 66 10.62 8.93 7.82
C GLN A 66 9.54 9.17 8.87
N TYR A 67 8.28 8.86 8.56
CA TYR A 67 7.14 9.02 9.46
C TYR A 67 6.65 7.72 10.05
N PHE A 68 7.10 6.59 9.54
CA PHE A 68 6.59 5.26 9.90
C PHE A 68 7.67 4.38 10.50
N VAL A 69 7.26 3.56 11.46
CA VAL A 69 8.10 2.48 12.02
C VAL A 69 7.50 1.16 11.58
N ALA A 70 8.30 0.28 11.01
CA ALA A 70 7.89 -1.06 10.61
C ALA A 70 8.74 -2.10 11.32
N GLU A 71 8.10 -3.12 11.87
CA GLU A 71 8.83 -4.24 12.49
C GLU A 71 9.48 -5.11 11.41
N GLN A 72 8.76 -5.33 10.31
CA GLN A 72 9.26 -6.11 9.17
C GLN A 72 8.87 -5.43 7.87
N VAL A 73 9.81 -5.37 6.94
CA VAL A 73 9.60 -4.88 5.57
C VAL A 73 9.98 -6.00 4.62
N GLU A 74 9.06 -6.38 3.75
CA GLU A 74 9.26 -7.42 2.75
C GLU A 74 9.12 -6.83 1.36
N THR A 75 10.11 -7.06 0.49
CA THR A 75 9.93 -6.84 -0.95
C THR A 75 9.11 -8.02 -1.48
N CYS A 76 7.92 -7.72 -1.99
CA CYS A 76 6.97 -8.75 -2.42
C CYS A 76 6.82 -8.73 -3.95
N ASP A 77 7.27 -9.78 -4.61
CA ASP A 77 7.25 -9.88 -6.06
C ASP A 77 5.84 -10.02 -6.63
N ASP A 78 4.86 -10.36 -5.81
CA ASP A 78 3.46 -10.56 -6.23
C ASP A 78 2.67 -9.25 -6.32
N ILE A 79 3.23 -8.13 -5.86
CA ILE A 79 2.53 -6.84 -5.88
C ILE A 79 3.12 -5.85 -6.88
N THR A 80 3.56 -6.35 -8.04
CA THR A 80 3.89 -5.54 -9.21
C THR A 80 2.59 -5.03 -9.89
N PRO A 81 2.66 -4.16 -10.93
CA PRO A 81 1.45 -3.76 -11.66
C PRO A 81 0.67 -4.93 -12.26
N TYR A 82 1.31 -6.07 -12.44
CA TYR A 82 0.73 -7.28 -13.05
C TYR A 82 0.28 -8.32 -12.02
N GLY A 83 0.33 -7.98 -10.74
CA GLY A 83 -0.08 -8.88 -9.66
C GLY A 83 -1.56 -9.25 -9.75
N GLU A 84 -1.91 -10.40 -9.16
CA GLU A 84 -3.28 -10.87 -9.10
C GLU A 84 -3.88 -10.62 -7.72
N ALA A 85 -4.92 -9.79 -7.67
CA ALA A 85 -5.49 -9.29 -6.42
C ALA A 85 -5.99 -10.40 -5.49
N SER A 86 -6.66 -11.44 -6.03
CA SER A 86 -7.18 -12.52 -5.19
C SER A 86 -6.06 -13.31 -4.51
N GLN A 87 -4.96 -13.56 -5.20
CA GLN A 87 -3.80 -14.26 -4.64
C GLN A 87 -3.12 -13.41 -3.55
N VAL A 88 -2.97 -12.12 -3.81
CA VAL A 88 -2.39 -11.19 -2.83
C VAL A 88 -3.27 -11.10 -1.58
N ALA A 89 -4.59 -11.01 -1.76
CA ALA A 89 -5.53 -10.98 -0.64
C ALA A 89 -5.44 -12.24 0.21
N ASP A 90 -5.31 -13.42 -0.41
CA ASP A 90 -5.12 -14.68 0.30
C ASP A 90 -3.82 -14.69 1.11
N TYR A 91 -2.74 -14.22 0.52
CA TYR A 91 -1.45 -14.12 1.20
C TYR A 91 -1.53 -13.19 2.42
N VAL A 92 -2.11 -12.00 2.23
CA VAL A 92 -2.27 -11.02 3.32
C VAL A 92 -3.15 -11.59 4.44
N SER A 93 -4.27 -12.22 4.11
CA SER A 93 -5.14 -12.83 5.11
C SER A 93 -4.42 -13.93 5.90
N ALA A 94 -3.61 -14.74 5.24
CA ALA A 94 -2.81 -15.78 5.89
C ALA A 94 -1.77 -15.17 6.85
N LEU A 95 -1.07 -14.11 6.42
CA LEU A 95 -0.11 -13.41 7.28
C LEU A 95 -0.78 -12.85 8.53
N VAL A 96 -1.93 -12.21 8.36
CA VAL A 96 -2.68 -11.62 9.47
C VAL A 96 -3.12 -12.70 10.47
N ASP A 97 -3.64 -13.83 9.97
CA ASP A 97 -4.10 -14.93 10.81
C ASP A 97 -2.94 -15.57 11.59
N VAL A 98 -1.81 -15.80 10.92
CA VAL A 98 -0.67 -16.49 11.54
C VAL A 98 0.01 -15.61 12.58
N HIS A 99 0.20 -14.32 12.27
CA HIS A 99 1.00 -13.40 13.10
C HIS A 99 0.17 -12.48 13.98
N ASN A 100 -1.14 -12.47 13.82
CA ASN A 100 -2.04 -11.59 14.56
C ASN A 100 -1.66 -10.11 14.43
N TYR A 101 -1.35 -9.66 13.23
CA TYR A 101 -0.97 -8.27 12.96
C TYR A 101 -2.11 -7.30 13.27
N GLN A 102 -1.76 -6.12 13.75
CA GLN A 102 -2.70 -5.02 13.98
C GLN A 102 -2.73 -4.04 12.83
N ASN A 103 -1.57 -3.75 12.22
CA ASN A 103 -1.44 -2.83 11.10
C ASN A 103 -0.49 -3.41 10.05
N LEU A 104 -0.95 -3.50 8.82
CA LEU A 104 -0.17 -3.96 7.68
C LEU A 104 -0.29 -2.94 6.56
N LEU A 105 0.83 -2.55 5.95
CA LEU A 105 0.88 -1.59 4.84
C LEU A 105 1.35 -2.28 3.57
N ILE A 106 0.69 -1.96 2.46
CA ILE A 106 1.04 -2.43 1.12
C ILE A 106 1.35 -1.21 0.25
N VAL A 107 2.54 -1.16 -0.34
CA VAL A 107 2.94 -0.10 -1.28
C VAL A 107 3.08 -0.73 -2.66
N SER A 108 2.19 -0.36 -3.57
CA SER A 108 2.07 -1.02 -4.87
C SER A 108 1.59 -0.06 -5.96
N HIS A 109 0.90 -0.56 -6.94
CA HIS A 109 0.60 0.10 -8.22
C HIS A 109 -0.85 -0.06 -8.62
N LEU A 110 -1.38 0.86 -9.42
CA LEU A 110 -2.54 0.56 -10.26
C LEU A 110 -2.14 -0.46 -11.33
N PRO A 111 -3.03 -1.35 -11.76
CA PRO A 111 -4.42 -1.48 -11.31
C PRO A 111 -4.57 -2.31 -10.03
N LEU A 112 -3.50 -2.94 -9.55
CA LEU A 112 -3.57 -3.90 -8.44
C LEU A 112 -4.17 -3.29 -7.17
N VAL A 113 -3.75 -2.10 -6.77
CA VAL A 113 -4.24 -1.48 -5.52
C VAL A 113 -5.76 -1.29 -5.51
N GLY A 114 -6.35 -0.96 -6.65
CA GLY A 114 -7.80 -0.85 -6.79
C GLY A 114 -8.50 -2.19 -6.65
N TYR A 115 -8.05 -3.19 -7.39
CA TYR A 115 -8.63 -4.54 -7.32
C TYR A 115 -8.41 -5.17 -5.94
N LEU A 116 -7.27 -4.93 -5.32
CA LEU A 116 -6.97 -5.45 -4.00
C LEU A 116 -7.89 -4.85 -2.94
N THR A 117 -8.15 -3.55 -3.02
CA THR A 117 -9.12 -2.89 -2.14
C THR A 117 -10.50 -3.55 -2.27
N ALA A 118 -10.93 -3.83 -3.49
CA ALA A 118 -12.20 -4.50 -3.74
C ALA A 118 -12.23 -5.95 -3.22
N GLU A 119 -11.09 -6.61 -3.13
CA GLU A 119 -11.02 -7.95 -2.51
C GLU A 119 -11.27 -7.89 -1.00
N PHE A 120 -10.80 -6.83 -0.33
CA PHE A 120 -10.95 -6.68 1.11
C PHE A 120 -12.27 -6.06 1.53
N VAL A 121 -12.96 -5.33 0.66
CA VAL A 121 -14.19 -4.62 0.97
C VAL A 121 -15.31 -5.15 0.08
N ILE A 122 -16.33 -5.76 0.71
CA ILE A 122 -17.48 -6.36 0.01
C ILE A 122 -18.24 -5.28 -0.79
N ASP A 123 -18.68 -5.67 -1.99
CA ASP A 123 -19.52 -4.85 -2.89
C ASP A 123 -18.87 -3.52 -3.31
N MET A 124 -17.55 -3.41 -3.19
CA MET A 124 -16.84 -2.22 -3.61
C MET A 124 -16.37 -2.33 -5.06
N VAL A 125 -16.66 -1.30 -5.86
CA VAL A 125 -16.06 -1.13 -7.18
C VAL A 125 -14.58 -0.74 -6.95
N PRO A 126 -13.63 -1.32 -7.69
CA PRO A 126 -12.22 -0.97 -7.55
C PRO A 126 -12.00 0.54 -7.62
N PRO A 127 -11.49 1.18 -6.56
CA PRO A 127 -11.28 2.63 -6.58
C PRO A 127 -10.06 3.01 -7.40
N MET A 128 -10.10 4.23 -7.97
CA MET A 128 -8.96 4.82 -8.65
C MET A 128 -8.13 5.60 -7.65
N PHE A 129 -6.95 5.09 -7.36
CA PHE A 129 -6.00 5.79 -6.49
C PHE A 129 -5.27 6.87 -7.28
N PRO A 130 -5.17 8.11 -6.77
CA PRO A 130 -4.15 9.02 -7.29
C PRO A 130 -2.77 8.49 -6.89
N THR A 131 -1.71 8.95 -7.56
CA THR A 131 -0.35 8.67 -7.09
C THR A 131 -0.20 9.15 -5.65
N SER A 132 0.50 8.39 -4.82
CA SER A 132 0.65 8.59 -3.38
C SER A 132 -0.63 8.42 -2.55
N GLY A 133 -1.78 8.16 -3.16
CA GLY A 133 -3.03 7.96 -2.44
C GLY A 133 -3.00 6.72 -1.55
N MET A 134 -3.68 6.79 -0.41
CA MET A 134 -3.75 5.72 0.58
C MET A 134 -5.18 5.47 1.02
N ILE A 135 -5.54 4.20 1.19
CA ILE A 135 -6.80 3.78 1.80
C ILE A 135 -6.47 2.92 3.02
N CYS A 136 -7.16 3.17 4.12
CA CYS A 136 -7.13 2.32 5.31
C CYS A 136 -8.43 1.53 5.41
N ILE A 137 -8.31 0.23 5.61
CA ILE A 137 -9.42 -0.70 5.72
C ILE A 137 -9.40 -1.33 7.10
N ASP A 138 -10.52 -1.25 7.81
CA ASP A 138 -10.76 -2.03 9.03
C ASP A 138 -11.18 -3.43 8.58
N TYR A 139 -10.32 -4.42 8.79
CA TYR A 139 -10.43 -5.75 8.19
C TYR A 139 -10.56 -6.85 9.23
N SER A 140 -11.47 -7.80 8.98
CA SER A 140 -11.58 -9.03 9.73
C SER A 140 -11.09 -10.20 8.88
N SER A 141 -9.99 -10.82 9.27
CA SER A 141 -9.49 -12.01 8.57
C SER A 141 -10.41 -13.22 8.73
N GLN A 142 -11.14 -13.30 9.85
CA GLN A 142 -12.11 -14.37 10.09
C GLN A 142 -13.30 -14.28 9.15
N ALA A 143 -13.87 -13.09 9.01
CA ALA A 143 -14.99 -12.85 8.09
C ALA A 143 -14.52 -12.66 6.63
N ARG A 144 -13.23 -12.42 6.41
CA ARG A 144 -12.61 -12.14 5.12
C ARG A 144 -13.26 -10.95 4.42
N THR A 145 -13.57 -9.92 5.21
CA THR A 145 -14.14 -8.66 4.71
C THR A 145 -13.82 -7.52 5.65
N GLY A 146 -13.96 -6.30 5.13
CA GLY A 146 -13.69 -5.09 5.87
C GLY A 146 -14.47 -3.91 5.33
N GLU A 147 -14.27 -2.78 5.97
CA GLU A 147 -14.85 -1.50 5.61
C GLU A 147 -13.75 -0.45 5.50
N VAL A 148 -13.92 0.49 4.57
CA VAL A 148 -12.99 1.62 4.45
C VAL A 148 -13.10 2.49 5.69
N ARG A 149 -12.00 2.69 6.37
CA ARG A 149 -11.91 3.54 7.56
C ARG A 149 -11.68 5.00 7.17
N PHE A 150 -10.76 5.23 6.23
CA PHE A 150 -10.49 6.55 5.67
C PHE A 150 -9.65 6.46 4.40
N ASN A 151 -9.65 7.56 3.66
CA ASN A 151 -8.79 7.81 2.50
C ASN A 151 -7.88 8.99 2.78
N ILE A 152 -6.67 8.97 2.23
CA ILE A 152 -5.80 10.13 2.23
C ILE A 152 -5.34 10.39 0.78
N HIS A 153 -5.57 11.60 0.31
CA HIS A 153 -5.10 12.08 -0.99
C HIS A 153 -4.04 13.15 -0.79
N PRO A 154 -3.00 13.18 -1.63
CA PRO A 154 -2.00 14.23 -1.53
C PRO A 154 -2.54 15.60 -1.90
#